data_465718f502f87d30fe10ef88c4c43872
#
_entry.id   465718f502f87d30fe10ef88c4c43872
#
_cell.length_a   1.000
_cell.length_b   1.000
_cell.length_c   1.000
_cell.angle_alpha   90.00
_cell.angle_beta   90.00
_cell.angle_gamma   90.00
#
_symmetry.space_group_name_H-M   'P 1'
#
loop_
_entity.id
_entity.type
_entity.pdbx_description
1 polymer ?
#
loop_
_entity_poly.entity_id
_entity_poly.type
_entity_poly.pdbx_seq_one_letter_code
_entity_poly.pdbx_strand_id
1 'polypeptide(L)'
;VCSSDLEGTLYVARFATVEGKAQGEGEWLELTHGKNGLTAEAGFKDQADVLIHARLAATVVGATTMDRPEWIAVHPTQAQVYVTLTNNSDRGAKSNQALNGPNPRAKNVYGQIVRWTPKGGDHTSSQFAWDIFALAGNPVLHKDAYAGSSNITPENMFNSPDGLAFDRDGRLWIQTDGDYSNAKEFAGMGNNQMLCANPVTG
;
A
#
# COMPACT_ATOMS: atom_id res chain seq x y z
N VAL A 1 -17.84 8.77 20.01
CA VAL A 1 -18.29 8.54 18.63
C VAL A 1 -19.66 9.19 18.49
N CYS A 2 -19.80 10.15 17.58
CA CYS A 2 -21.09 10.78 17.29
C CYS A 2 -21.95 9.81 16.45
N SER A 3 -23.28 9.92 16.54
CA SER A 3 -24.20 9.07 15.75
C SER A 3 -23.97 9.23 14.23
N SER A 4 -23.55 10.40 13.78
CA SER A 4 -23.17 10.67 12.39
C SER A 4 -21.96 9.86 11.90
N ASP A 5 -21.11 9.41 12.81
CA ASP A 5 -19.92 8.61 12.47
C ASP A 5 -20.28 7.14 12.15
N LEU A 6 -21.53 6.75 12.38
CA LEU A 6 -22.07 5.42 12.07
C LEU A 6 -22.74 5.35 10.68
N GLU A 7 -22.88 6.49 10.02
CA GLU A 7 -23.43 6.58 8.66
C GLU A 7 -22.29 6.77 7.66
N GLY A 8 -22.30 5.96 6.60
CA GLY A 8 -21.31 6.03 5.55
C GLY A 8 -21.30 4.80 4.67
N THR A 9 -20.50 4.85 3.62
CA THR A 9 -20.29 3.75 2.70
C THR A 9 -18.84 3.29 2.78
N LEU A 10 -18.62 2.00 2.96
CA LEU A 10 -17.30 1.40 2.94
C LEU A 10 -16.86 1.18 1.48
N TYR A 11 -15.62 1.54 1.18
CA TYR A 11 -14.99 1.31 -0.12
C TYR A 11 -13.72 0.49 0.03
N VAL A 12 -13.37 -0.20 -1.04
CA VAL A 12 -12.08 -0.88 -1.21
C VAL A 12 -11.40 -0.43 -2.49
N ALA A 13 -10.07 -0.43 -2.51
CA ALA A 13 -9.31 0.02 -3.64
C ALA A 13 -9.03 -1.12 -4.64
N ARG A 14 -9.18 -0.82 -5.93
CA ARG A 14 -8.67 -1.63 -7.03
C ARG A 14 -7.62 -0.84 -7.81
N PHE A 15 -6.41 -1.33 -7.84
CA PHE A 15 -5.27 -0.76 -8.55
C PHE A 15 -5.10 -1.51 -9.87
N ALA A 16 -5.21 -0.82 -10.99
CA ALA A 16 -4.95 -1.42 -12.29
C ALA A 16 -3.45 -1.72 -12.43
N THR A 17 -3.13 -2.94 -12.84
CA THR A 17 -1.76 -3.35 -13.12
C THR A 17 -1.46 -3.06 -14.59
N VAL A 18 -0.39 -2.31 -14.84
CA VAL A 18 0.18 -2.14 -16.19
C VAL A 18 1.50 -2.88 -16.21
N GLU A 19 1.63 -3.85 -17.11
CA GLU A 19 2.81 -4.70 -17.19
C GLU A 19 4.09 -3.86 -17.35
N GLY A 20 5.09 -4.18 -16.53
CA GLY A 20 6.38 -3.49 -16.53
C GLY A 20 6.36 -2.07 -15.97
N LYS A 21 5.24 -1.60 -15.38
CA LYS A 21 5.14 -0.25 -14.82
C LYS A 21 4.83 -0.29 -13.33
N ALA A 22 5.49 0.59 -12.58
CA ALA A 22 5.26 0.83 -11.16
C ALA A 22 4.25 1.98 -10.93
N GLN A 23 3.28 2.11 -11.83
CA GLN A 23 2.24 3.15 -11.79
C GLN A 23 1.02 2.73 -12.62
N GLY A 24 -0.12 3.36 -12.38
CA GLY A 24 -1.34 3.11 -13.13
C GLY A 24 -2.51 3.93 -12.59
N GLU A 25 -3.70 3.56 -13.05
CA GLU A 25 -4.97 4.09 -12.56
C GLU A 25 -5.55 3.17 -11.49
N GLY A 26 -6.45 3.70 -10.68
CA GLY A 26 -7.18 2.93 -9.69
C GLY A 26 -8.58 3.50 -9.44
N GLU A 27 -9.37 2.72 -8.75
CA GLU A 27 -10.73 3.10 -8.39
C GLU A 27 -11.13 2.59 -7.01
N TRP A 28 -12.07 3.28 -6.40
CA TRP A 28 -12.71 2.88 -5.16
C TRP A 28 -14.01 2.15 -5.46
N LEU A 29 -14.12 0.91 -5.00
CA LEU A 29 -15.28 0.04 -5.19
C LEU A 29 -16.12 0.02 -3.92
N GLU A 30 -17.39 0.34 -4.07
CA GLU A 30 -18.35 0.39 -3.00
C GLU A 30 -18.70 -1.02 -2.50
N LEU A 31 -18.67 -1.22 -1.18
CA LEU A 31 -19.13 -2.45 -0.53
C LEU A 31 -20.58 -2.28 -0.04
N THR A 32 -21.51 -2.27 -0.99
CA THR A 32 -22.95 -2.15 -0.73
C THR A 32 -23.68 -3.39 -1.21
N HIS A 33 -24.53 -3.95 -0.35
CA HIS A 33 -25.39 -5.09 -0.70
C HIS A 33 -26.23 -4.79 -1.95
N GLY A 34 -26.30 -5.74 -2.87
CA GLY A 34 -26.96 -5.60 -4.17
C GLY A 34 -26.10 -4.94 -5.25
N LYS A 35 -24.89 -4.45 -4.93
CA LYS A 35 -23.96 -3.88 -5.91
C LYS A 35 -22.69 -4.73 -6.05
N ASN A 36 -22.03 -4.60 -7.19
CA ASN A 36 -20.71 -5.21 -7.45
C ASN A 36 -20.63 -6.74 -7.18
N GLY A 37 -21.76 -7.44 -7.30
CA GLY A 37 -21.84 -8.88 -7.04
C GLY A 37 -22.02 -9.24 -5.56
N LEU A 38 -22.23 -8.29 -4.67
CA LEU A 38 -22.49 -8.54 -3.24
C LEU A 38 -23.96 -8.84 -3.00
N THR A 39 -24.40 -10.04 -3.38
CA THR A 39 -25.80 -10.48 -3.34
C THR A 39 -26.00 -11.68 -2.41
N ALA A 40 -27.26 -12.04 -2.14
CA ALA A 40 -27.58 -13.21 -1.33
C ALA A 40 -27.04 -14.50 -1.95
N GLU A 41 -27.01 -14.61 -3.28
CA GLU A 41 -26.45 -15.77 -4.00
C GLU A 41 -24.93 -15.87 -3.82
N ALA A 42 -24.24 -14.72 -3.65
CA ALA A 42 -22.81 -14.67 -3.34
C ALA A 42 -22.51 -14.85 -1.84
N GLY A 43 -23.54 -15.09 -1.02
CA GLY A 43 -23.41 -15.36 0.41
C GLY A 43 -23.57 -14.15 1.33
N PHE A 44 -24.03 -13.00 0.79
CA PHE A 44 -24.30 -11.78 1.57
C PHE A 44 -25.80 -11.52 1.62
N LYS A 45 -26.45 -11.81 2.73
CA LYS A 45 -27.92 -11.70 2.88
C LYS A 45 -28.40 -10.25 2.87
N ASP A 46 -27.61 -9.36 3.46
CA ASP A 46 -27.91 -7.94 3.64
C ASP A 46 -26.63 -7.12 3.80
N GLN A 47 -26.78 -5.81 4.07
CA GLN A 47 -25.65 -4.90 4.28
C GLN A 47 -24.84 -5.25 5.53
N ALA A 48 -25.46 -5.79 6.57
CA ALA A 48 -24.75 -6.18 7.78
C ALA A 48 -23.78 -7.35 7.49
N ASP A 49 -24.22 -8.35 6.71
CA ASP A 49 -23.34 -9.44 6.27
C ASP A 49 -22.16 -8.92 5.43
N VAL A 50 -22.37 -7.94 4.55
CA VAL A 50 -21.29 -7.30 3.77
C VAL A 50 -20.25 -6.65 4.69
N LEU A 51 -20.69 -5.91 5.71
CA LEU A 51 -19.82 -5.19 6.61
C LEU A 51 -19.08 -6.12 7.59
N ILE A 52 -19.79 -7.13 8.13
CA ILE A 52 -19.18 -8.14 9.02
C ILE A 52 -18.13 -8.96 8.27
N HIS A 53 -18.41 -9.28 7.01
CA HIS A 53 -17.54 -10.05 6.14
C HIS A 53 -16.82 -9.18 5.09
N ALA A 54 -16.48 -7.93 5.44
CA ALA A 54 -15.88 -6.95 4.52
C ALA A 54 -14.65 -7.48 3.77
N ARG A 55 -13.87 -8.35 4.39
CA ARG A 55 -12.70 -9.00 3.79
C ARG A 55 -13.09 -9.96 2.64
N LEU A 56 -14.16 -10.73 2.80
CA LEU A 56 -14.71 -11.58 1.74
C LEU A 56 -15.40 -10.73 0.66
N ALA A 57 -16.16 -9.71 1.06
CA ALA A 57 -16.77 -8.76 0.16
C ALA A 57 -15.72 -8.07 -0.72
N ALA A 58 -14.61 -7.62 -0.15
CA ALA A 58 -13.48 -7.06 -0.89
C ALA A 58 -12.92 -8.03 -1.94
N THR A 59 -12.85 -9.32 -1.62
CA THR A 59 -12.41 -10.36 -2.58
C THR A 59 -13.41 -10.50 -3.72
N VAL A 60 -14.70 -10.54 -3.43
CA VAL A 60 -15.78 -10.68 -4.45
C VAL A 60 -15.76 -9.50 -5.42
N VAL A 61 -15.61 -8.27 -4.95
CA VAL A 61 -15.56 -7.08 -5.82
C VAL A 61 -14.21 -6.91 -6.54
N GLY A 62 -13.22 -7.76 -6.26
CA GLY A 62 -11.92 -7.72 -6.92
C GLY A 62 -10.99 -6.62 -6.42
N ALA A 63 -11.03 -6.31 -5.12
CA ALA A 63 -10.06 -5.41 -4.50
C ALA A 63 -8.62 -5.93 -4.67
N THR A 64 -7.67 -5.03 -4.83
CA THR A 64 -6.26 -5.39 -4.94
C THR A 64 -5.72 -5.85 -3.58
N THR A 65 -5.16 -7.06 -3.53
CA THR A 65 -4.49 -7.56 -2.33
C THR A 65 -3.18 -6.81 -2.12
N MET A 66 -2.88 -6.46 -0.88
CA MET A 66 -1.73 -5.63 -0.48
C MET A 66 -0.75 -6.39 0.41
N ASP A 67 0.54 -6.00 0.38
CA ASP A 67 1.61 -6.55 1.20
C ASP A 67 1.61 -5.96 2.60
N ARG A 68 0.63 -6.37 3.45
CA ARG A 68 0.49 -5.91 4.82
C ARG A 68 0.45 -4.37 4.92
N PRO A 69 -0.64 -3.72 4.47
CA PRO A 69 -0.81 -2.29 4.60
C PRO A 69 -0.89 -1.91 6.09
N GLU A 70 -0.09 -0.93 6.52
CA GLU A 70 -0.02 -0.53 7.94
C GLU A 70 -0.46 0.93 8.11
N TRP A 71 0.27 1.88 7.60
CA TRP A 71 0.01 3.30 7.86
C TRP A 71 -0.37 4.07 6.63
N ILE A 72 -1.22 5.10 6.82
CA ILE A 72 -1.64 6.04 5.77
C ILE A 72 -1.30 7.46 6.22
N ALA A 73 -0.75 8.27 5.31
CA ALA A 73 -0.52 9.69 5.51
C ALA A 73 -0.99 10.50 4.30
N VAL A 74 -1.65 11.63 4.57
CA VAL A 74 -2.10 12.58 3.55
C VAL A 74 -1.13 13.75 3.51
N HIS A 75 -0.69 14.14 2.32
CA HIS A 75 0.19 15.29 2.16
C HIS A 75 -0.52 16.59 2.58
N PRO A 76 0.11 17.46 3.38
CA PRO A 76 -0.58 18.61 4.00
C PRO A 76 -1.10 19.66 3.01
N THR A 77 -0.52 19.76 1.81
CA THR A 77 -0.88 20.80 0.82
C THR A 77 -1.13 20.28 -0.59
N GLN A 78 -0.86 18.99 -0.85
CA GLN A 78 -1.09 18.35 -2.14
C GLN A 78 -2.14 17.26 -1.99
N ALA A 79 -2.96 17.05 -3.00
CA ALA A 79 -3.93 15.96 -3.00
C ALA A 79 -3.23 14.62 -3.27
N GLN A 80 -2.36 14.21 -2.34
CA GLN A 80 -1.61 12.96 -2.40
C GLN A 80 -1.74 12.20 -1.09
N VAL A 81 -1.87 10.89 -1.21
CA VAL A 81 -1.97 9.97 -0.08
C VAL A 81 -0.92 8.88 -0.23
N TYR A 82 -0.29 8.50 0.87
CA TYR A 82 0.78 7.52 0.93
C TYR A 82 0.37 6.39 1.86
N VAL A 83 0.68 5.16 1.49
CA VAL A 83 0.46 3.96 2.31
C VAL A 83 1.72 3.10 2.34
N THR A 84 2.09 2.65 3.53
CA THR A 84 3.14 1.64 3.69
C THR A 84 2.60 0.25 3.43
N LEU A 85 3.35 -0.53 2.67
CA LEU A 85 3.19 -1.97 2.53
C LEU A 85 4.43 -2.62 3.10
N THR A 86 4.32 -3.09 4.34
CA THR A 86 5.47 -3.39 5.21
C THR A 86 6.36 -4.50 4.65
N ASN A 87 5.82 -5.66 4.38
CA ASN A 87 6.50 -6.79 3.73
C ASN A 87 5.51 -7.94 3.47
N ASN A 88 5.88 -8.92 2.65
CA ASN A 88 5.08 -10.13 2.46
C ASN A 88 5.90 -11.26 1.81
N SER A 89 6.43 -12.17 2.60
CA SER A 89 7.18 -13.33 2.12
C SER A 89 6.34 -14.32 1.30
N ASP A 90 5.02 -14.25 1.39
CA ASP A 90 4.08 -15.11 0.66
C ASP A 90 3.71 -14.58 -0.73
N ARG A 91 4.02 -13.31 -1.03
CA ARG A 91 3.73 -12.69 -2.33
C ARG A 91 4.38 -13.48 -3.46
N GLY A 92 3.59 -13.89 -4.45
CA GLY A 92 4.05 -14.73 -5.56
C GLY A 92 4.39 -16.18 -5.19
N ALA A 93 4.38 -16.53 -3.90
CA ALA A 93 4.60 -17.91 -3.42
C ALA A 93 3.28 -18.64 -3.19
N LYS A 94 2.22 -17.95 -2.81
CA LYS A 94 0.87 -18.53 -2.63
C LYS A 94 -0.05 -18.13 -3.79
N SER A 95 -0.92 -19.03 -4.20
CA SER A 95 -1.81 -18.86 -5.36
C SER A 95 -2.78 -17.68 -5.23
N ASN A 96 -3.19 -17.34 -4.00
CA ASN A 96 -4.06 -16.21 -3.71
C ASN A 96 -3.31 -14.89 -3.47
N GLN A 97 -2.00 -14.87 -3.68
CA GLN A 97 -1.13 -13.71 -3.49
C GLN A 97 -0.23 -13.49 -4.72
N ALA A 98 -0.85 -13.46 -5.89
CA ALA A 98 -0.16 -13.16 -7.14
C ALA A 98 0.47 -11.75 -7.12
N LEU A 99 1.54 -11.56 -7.89
CA LEU A 99 2.09 -10.25 -8.14
C LEU A 99 1.03 -9.34 -8.76
N ASN A 100 1.08 -8.06 -8.43
CA ASN A 100 0.22 -7.04 -9.02
C ASN A 100 0.95 -5.69 -9.02
N GLY A 101 0.35 -4.65 -9.59
CA GLY A 101 1.00 -3.35 -9.76
C GLY A 101 1.64 -2.82 -8.47
N PRO A 102 0.88 -2.61 -7.38
CA PRO A 102 1.43 -2.13 -6.10
C PRO A 102 2.36 -3.12 -5.38
N ASN A 103 2.32 -4.40 -5.74
CA ASN A 103 3.11 -5.46 -5.12
C ASN A 103 3.90 -6.24 -6.18
N PRO A 104 4.96 -5.62 -6.77
CA PRO A 104 5.62 -6.15 -7.97
C PRO A 104 6.67 -7.22 -7.67
N ARG A 105 7.03 -7.45 -6.40
CA ARG A 105 8.13 -8.34 -6.01
C ARG A 105 7.62 -9.62 -5.35
N ALA A 106 8.10 -10.77 -5.81
CA ALA A 106 7.87 -12.04 -5.15
C ALA A 106 8.63 -12.09 -3.81
N LYS A 107 8.08 -12.80 -2.81
CA LYS A 107 8.70 -12.94 -1.48
C LYS A 107 9.25 -11.62 -0.95
N ASN A 108 8.42 -10.61 -0.98
CA ASN A 108 8.81 -9.22 -0.69
C ASN A 108 9.13 -9.02 0.79
N VAL A 109 10.39 -9.20 1.17
CA VAL A 109 10.85 -9.05 2.56
C VAL A 109 11.16 -7.60 2.94
N TYR A 110 11.26 -6.69 1.95
CA TYR A 110 11.66 -5.30 2.19
C TYR A 110 10.49 -4.33 2.29
N GLY A 111 9.39 -4.56 1.53
CA GLY A 111 8.27 -3.65 1.48
C GLY A 111 8.44 -2.46 0.55
N GLN A 112 7.41 -1.63 0.49
CA GLN A 112 7.33 -0.42 -0.36
C GLN A 112 6.35 0.59 0.21
N ILE A 113 6.39 1.80 -0.36
CA ILE A 113 5.42 2.85 -0.12
C ILE A 113 4.71 3.14 -1.44
N VAL A 114 3.40 3.01 -1.45
CA VAL A 114 2.55 3.35 -2.59
C VAL A 114 1.95 4.73 -2.37
N ARG A 115 1.89 5.53 -3.42
CA ARG A 115 1.26 6.84 -3.43
C ARG A 115 0.09 6.84 -4.41
N TRP A 116 -0.99 7.54 -4.07
CA TRP A 116 -2.02 7.84 -5.04
C TRP A 116 -2.45 9.31 -5.00
N THR A 117 -2.90 9.79 -6.16
CA THR A 117 -3.45 11.12 -6.35
C THR A 117 -4.90 10.98 -6.80
N PRO A 118 -5.88 11.43 -6.02
CA PRO A 118 -7.27 11.43 -6.42
C PRO A 118 -7.50 12.22 -7.70
N LYS A 119 -8.38 11.75 -8.57
CA LYS A 119 -8.70 12.45 -9.82
C LYS A 119 -9.22 13.85 -9.55
N GLY A 120 -8.66 14.84 -10.25
CA GLY A 120 -9.01 16.24 -10.05
C GLY A 120 -8.56 16.83 -8.71
N GLY A 121 -7.74 16.12 -7.94
CA GLY A 121 -7.35 16.56 -6.59
C GLY A 121 -8.47 16.46 -5.56
N ASP A 122 -9.56 15.78 -5.87
CA ASP A 122 -10.73 15.64 -5.02
C ASP A 122 -10.70 14.28 -4.28
N HIS A 123 -10.51 14.32 -2.96
CA HIS A 123 -10.47 13.12 -2.12
C HIS A 123 -11.79 12.33 -2.08
N THR A 124 -12.89 12.89 -2.59
CA THR A 124 -14.17 12.19 -2.74
C THR A 124 -14.30 11.49 -4.09
N SER A 125 -13.34 11.66 -5.00
CA SER A 125 -13.35 11.00 -6.30
C SER A 125 -13.25 9.48 -6.14
N SER A 126 -14.06 8.76 -6.92
CA SER A 126 -13.97 7.30 -7.01
C SER A 126 -12.79 6.81 -7.85
N GLN A 127 -12.02 7.70 -8.47
CA GLN A 127 -10.88 7.37 -9.32
C GLN A 127 -9.60 8.07 -8.82
N PHE A 128 -8.47 7.41 -9.03
CA PHE A 128 -7.15 7.94 -8.68
C PHE A 128 -6.08 7.42 -9.66
N ALA A 129 -5.00 8.19 -9.82
CA ALA A 129 -3.75 7.69 -10.37
C ALA A 129 -2.85 7.23 -9.21
N TRP A 130 -2.02 6.20 -9.42
CA TRP A 130 -1.12 5.70 -8.39
C TRP A 130 0.28 5.41 -8.95
N ASP A 131 1.26 5.45 -8.08
CA ASP A 131 2.63 4.99 -8.34
C ASP A 131 3.26 4.36 -7.08
N ILE A 132 4.38 3.69 -7.28
CA ILE A 132 5.25 3.29 -6.17
C ILE A 132 6.18 4.45 -5.87
N PHE A 133 5.97 5.10 -4.73
CA PHE A 133 6.81 6.20 -4.26
C PHE A 133 8.22 5.73 -3.94
N ALA A 134 8.35 4.63 -3.20
CA ALA A 134 9.64 4.04 -2.86
C ALA A 134 9.54 2.51 -2.72
N LEU A 135 10.45 1.80 -3.34
CA LEU A 135 10.74 0.40 -3.03
C LEU A 135 11.86 0.39 -1.97
N ALA A 136 11.58 -0.15 -0.80
CA ALA A 136 12.63 -0.47 0.16
C ALA A 136 13.51 -1.62 -0.36
N GLY A 137 14.77 -1.68 0.02
CA GLY A 137 15.64 -2.73 -0.50
C GLY A 137 17.07 -2.63 -0.03
N ASN A 138 17.89 -3.58 -0.46
CA ASN A 138 19.31 -3.66 -0.10
C ASN A 138 20.21 -3.62 -1.35
N PRO A 139 20.70 -2.43 -1.77
CA PRO A 139 21.53 -2.26 -2.96
C PRO A 139 22.95 -2.83 -2.80
N VAL A 140 23.35 -3.20 -1.59
CA VAL A 140 24.63 -3.88 -1.35
C VAL A 140 24.54 -5.33 -1.81
N LEU A 141 23.43 -6.02 -1.48
CA LEU A 141 23.23 -7.43 -1.78
C LEU A 141 22.63 -7.67 -3.17
N HIS A 142 21.81 -6.74 -3.66
CA HIS A 142 21.00 -6.91 -4.87
C HIS A 142 21.36 -5.89 -5.95
N LYS A 143 21.15 -6.27 -7.22
CA LYS A 143 21.29 -5.40 -8.41
C LYS A 143 20.01 -5.41 -9.26
N ASP A 144 18.97 -6.06 -8.79
CA ASP A 144 17.64 -6.17 -9.39
C ASP A 144 16.61 -5.33 -8.59
N ALA A 145 15.34 -5.66 -8.73
CA ALA A 145 14.25 -4.95 -8.02
C ALA A 145 14.36 -5.00 -6.48
N TYR A 146 15.15 -5.92 -5.91
CA TYR A 146 15.36 -6.01 -4.46
C TYR A 146 16.45 -5.05 -3.96
N ALA A 147 17.17 -4.37 -4.86
CA ALA A 147 18.04 -3.25 -4.50
C ALA A 147 17.27 -2.04 -3.96
N GLY A 148 15.97 -1.96 -4.27
CA GLY A 148 15.13 -0.81 -3.95
C GLY A 148 15.00 0.17 -5.12
N SER A 149 14.36 1.32 -4.89
CA SER A 149 14.27 2.42 -5.84
C SER A 149 15.66 3.00 -6.16
N SER A 150 15.82 3.68 -7.29
CA SER A 150 17.11 4.17 -7.79
C SER A 150 17.83 5.16 -6.85
N ASN A 151 17.11 5.79 -5.94
CA ASN A 151 17.61 6.69 -4.89
C ASN A 151 17.96 5.97 -3.57
N ILE A 152 17.73 4.65 -3.49
CA ILE A 152 18.17 3.85 -2.34
C ILE A 152 19.64 3.51 -2.49
N THR A 153 20.42 3.88 -1.49
CA THR A 153 21.87 3.72 -1.41
C THR A 153 22.26 2.92 -0.15
N PRO A 154 23.50 2.48 -0.01
CA PRO A 154 23.93 1.81 1.21
C PRO A 154 23.75 2.65 2.50
N GLU A 155 23.69 3.98 2.37
CA GLU A 155 23.56 4.91 3.49
C GLU A 155 22.12 5.17 3.93
N ASN A 156 21.13 4.90 3.05
CA ASN A 156 19.71 5.14 3.31
C ASN A 156 18.83 3.91 3.07
N MET A 157 19.40 2.73 2.83
CA MET A 157 18.67 1.50 2.65
C MET A 157 17.85 1.15 3.88
N PHE A 158 16.64 0.67 3.66
CA PHE A 158 15.71 0.31 4.72
C PHE A 158 14.83 -0.88 4.32
N ASN A 159 14.13 -1.43 5.30
CA ASN A 159 13.13 -2.46 5.11
C ASN A 159 11.89 -2.21 5.97
N SER A 160 10.79 -2.86 5.61
CA SER A 160 9.55 -2.91 6.40
C SER A 160 9.05 -1.53 6.81
N PRO A 161 8.75 -0.62 5.86
CA PRO A 161 8.14 0.67 6.19
C PRO A 161 6.79 0.43 6.87
N ASP A 162 6.55 1.13 7.99
CA ASP A 162 5.38 1.00 8.83
C ASP A 162 4.76 2.38 9.09
N GLY A 163 5.17 3.09 10.13
CA GLY A 163 4.63 4.40 10.46
C GLY A 163 4.93 5.47 9.42
N LEU A 164 3.94 6.33 9.12
CA LEU A 164 4.09 7.49 8.24
C LEU A 164 3.55 8.75 8.89
N ALA A 165 4.26 9.86 8.72
CA ALA A 165 3.76 11.18 9.09
C ALA A 165 4.35 12.26 8.18
N PHE A 166 3.57 13.28 7.83
CA PHE A 166 4.08 14.50 7.22
C PHE A 166 4.39 15.54 8.30
N ASP A 167 5.50 16.24 8.14
CA ASP A 167 5.74 17.47 8.90
C ASP A 167 5.13 18.69 8.21
N ARG A 168 5.27 19.85 8.85
CA ARG A 168 4.72 21.11 8.34
C ARG A 168 5.37 21.60 7.04
N ASP A 169 6.59 21.15 6.77
CA ASP A 169 7.33 21.49 5.56
C ASP A 169 7.02 20.53 4.41
N GLY A 170 6.12 19.55 4.64
CA GLY A 170 5.72 18.56 3.64
C GLY A 170 6.74 17.44 3.43
N ARG A 171 7.67 17.21 4.38
CA ARG A 171 8.58 16.06 4.35
C ARG A 171 7.87 14.83 4.93
N LEU A 172 8.06 13.68 4.30
CA LEU A 172 7.51 12.41 4.74
C LEU A 172 8.47 11.70 5.70
N TRP A 173 8.04 11.50 6.92
CA TRP A 173 8.75 10.71 7.92
C TRP A 173 8.25 9.28 7.90
N ILE A 174 9.19 8.33 7.86
CA ILE A 174 8.94 6.90 7.71
C ILE A 174 9.59 6.19 8.90
N GLN A 175 8.80 5.46 9.69
CA GLN A 175 9.33 4.54 10.69
C GLN A 175 9.30 3.13 10.13
N THR A 176 10.27 2.31 10.50
CA THR A 176 10.35 0.92 10.07
C THR A 176 10.02 -0.02 11.23
N ASP A 177 9.42 -1.17 10.92
CA ASP A 177 9.19 -2.30 11.84
C ASP A 177 9.74 -3.58 11.22
N GLY A 178 11.04 -3.59 10.98
CA GLY A 178 11.73 -4.66 10.28
C GLY A 178 12.53 -5.60 11.16
N ASP A 179 13.22 -6.49 10.49
CA ASP A 179 14.14 -7.40 11.15
C ASP A 179 15.42 -6.66 11.56
N TYR A 180 15.77 -6.77 12.83
CA TYR A 180 16.95 -6.16 13.45
C TYR A 180 18.14 -7.14 13.54
N SER A 181 18.03 -8.30 12.93
CA SER A 181 19.10 -9.32 12.96
C SER A 181 20.38 -8.87 12.25
N ASN A 182 20.25 -7.90 11.35
CA ASN A 182 21.35 -7.37 10.53
C ASN A 182 22.12 -8.47 9.78
N ALA A 183 21.42 -9.51 9.36
CA ALA A 183 21.97 -10.68 8.71
C ALA A 183 21.16 -11.06 7.46
N LYS A 184 21.74 -11.89 6.59
CA LYS A 184 21.12 -12.37 5.35
C LYS A 184 20.59 -11.21 4.50
N GLU A 185 19.30 -11.21 4.15
CA GLU A 185 18.64 -10.18 3.35
C GLU A 185 18.76 -8.78 3.98
N PHE A 186 18.88 -8.69 5.30
CA PHE A 186 18.95 -7.44 6.06
C PHE A 186 20.36 -7.01 6.45
N ALA A 187 21.38 -7.70 5.92
CA ALA A 187 22.80 -7.39 6.24
C ALA A 187 23.13 -5.93 5.88
N GLY A 188 23.71 -5.21 6.83
CA GLY A 188 24.08 -3.82 6.69
C GLY A 188 22.98 -2.79 6.92
N MET A 189 21.71 -3.24 7.14
CA MET A 189 20.59 -2.32 7.36
C MET A 189 20.49 -1.80 8.79
N GLY A 190 21.14 -2.45 9.73
CA GLY A 190 21.11 -2.06 11.15
C GLY A 190 19.79 -2.41 11.82
N ASN A 191 19.37 -1.57 12.76
CA ASN A 191 18.11 -1.70 13.49
C ASN A 191 17.01 -0.90 12.82
N ASN A 192 15.82 -0.87 13.41
CA ASN A 192 14.71 -0.04 12.97
C ASN A 192 15.12 1.44 12.90
N GLN A 193 14.59 2.12 11.90
CA GLN A 193 15.02 3.45 11.48
C GLN A 193 13.84 4.43 11.50
N MET A 194 14.17 5.71 11.58
CA MET A 194 13.29 6.80 11.19
C MET A 194 13.96 7.59 10.07
N LEU A 195 13.36 7.54 8.89
CA LEU A 195 13.86 8.20 7.69
C LEU A 195 13.01 9.42 7.37
N CYS A 196 13.62 10.37 6.68
CA CYS A 196 12.95 11.56 6.16
C CYS A 196 13.11 11.59 4.64
N ALA A 197 11.98 11.55 3.93
CA ALA A 197 11.95 11.57 2.48
C ALA A 197 11.36 12.90 1.95
N ASN A 198 11.88 13.33 0.81
CA ASN A 198 11.30 14.43 0.05
C ASN A 198 10.21 13.87 -0.88
N PRO A 199 8.95 14.32 -0.80
CA PRO A 199 7.85 13.80 -1.64
C PRO A 199 8.04 13.98 -3.15
N VAL A 200 8.92 14.88 -3.57
CA VAL A 200 9.21 15.16 -4.99
C VAL A 200 10.33 14.26 -5.53
N THR A 201 11.35 14.02 -4.73
CA THR A 201 12.55 13.29 -5.18
C THR A 201 12.68 11.88 -4.60
N GLY A 202 11.89 11.54 -3.59
CA GLY A 202 11.92 10.27 -2.87
C GLY A 202 12.91 10.24 -1.72
#